data_4ef1aa4f9ff95195b806f10eb0b8e202
#
_entry.id   4ef1aa4f9ff95195b806f10eb0b8e202
#
_cell.length_a   1.000
_cell.length_b   1.000
_cell.length_c   1.000
_cell.angle_alpha   90.00
_cell.angle_beta   90.00
_cell.angle_gamma   90.00
#
_symmetry.space_group_name_H-M   'P 1'
#
loop_
_entity.id
_entity.type
_entity.pdbx_description
1 polymer ?
#
loop_
_entity_poly.entity_id
_entity_poly.type
_entity_poly.pdbx_seq_one_letter_code
_entity_poly.pdbx_strand_id
1 'polypeptide(L)'
;QTQAETTAQLHEKKFLPGFAEDAWETASLDSKTELAKQLAAYELAMLGVPDGTEVTVQPLDEDRLGYYNAASRQIVLSRSVLESGTAQEETMDTIAHEAFHVQQAYVVENIDWDDAATQAAYYDQARRWLRNDQNGYVSCEEDILSYYFQPVEVDARAYAAEETERLQGLIDKELRKET
;
A
#
# COMPACT_ATOMS: atom_id res chain seq x y z
N GLN A 1 -9.03 15.83 -15.27
CA GLN A 1 -9.20 14.88 -14.14
C GLN A 1 -9.70 13.56 -14.69
N THR A 2 -8.98 12.48 -14.43
CA THR A 2 -9.36 11.13 -14.86
C THR A 2 -10.49 10.59 -13.97
N GLN A 3 -11.24 9.61 -14.48
CA GLN A 3 -12.32 8.97 -13.72
C GLN A 3 -11.78 8.29 -12.43
N ALA A 4 -10.53 7.84 -12.45
CA ALA A 4 -9.83 7.29 -11.29
C ALA A 4 -9.59 8.35 -10.20
N GLU A 5 -9.13 9.55 -10.56
CA GLU A 5 -8.96 10.66 -9.60
C GLU A 5 -10.27 11.08 -8.95
N THR A 6 -11.37 11.10 -9.73
CA THR A 6 -12.69 11.43 -9.20
C THR A 6 -13.21 10.36 -8.25
N THR A 7 -12.99 9.08 -8.56
CA THR A 7 -13.36 7.94 -7.69
C THR A 7 -12.53 7.95 -6.41
N ALA A 8 -11.21 8.16 -6.52
CA ALA A 8 -10.31 8.28 -5.38
C ALA A 8 -10.73 9.44 -4.44
N GLN A 9 -11.03 10.62 -4.99
CA GLN A 9 -11.51 11.77 -4.21
C GLN A 9 -12.85 11.51 -3.49
N LEU A 10 -13.73 10.71 -4.08
CA LEU A 10 -14.98 10.32 -3.44
C LEU A 10 -14.78 9.29 -2.32
N HIS A 11 -13.84 8.38 -2.48
CA HIS A 11 -13.46 7.42 -1.44
C HIS A 11 -12.76 8.12 -0.27
N GLU A 12 -11.85 9.05 -0.56
CA GLU A 12 -11.11 9.86 0.41
C GLU A 12 -12.04 10.54 1.43
N LYS A 13 -13.15 11.08 0.98
CA LYS A 13 -14.12 11.77 1.84
C LYS A 13 -14.95 10.85 2.75
N LYS A 14 -15.00 9.55 2.46
CA LYS A 14 -15.86 8.60 3.20
C LYS A 14 -15.17 7.91 4.35
N PHE A 15 -13.89 7.56 4.19
CA PHE A 15 -13.20 6.71 5.16
C PHE A 15 -12.08 7.43 5.93
N LEU A 16 -11.50 8.50 5.39
CA LEU A 16 -10.41 9.23 6.06
C LEU A 16 -10.71 9.63 7.50
N PRO A 17 -11.90 10.16 7.85
CA PRO A 17 -12.22 10.48 9.24
C PRO A 17 -12.11 9.28 10.19
N GLY A 18 -12.27 8.06 9.70
CA GLY A 18 -12.10 6.84 10.49
C GLY A 18 -10.65 6.56 10.90
N PHE A 19 -9.69 7.15 10.20
CA PHE A 19 -8.26 7.10 10.54
C PHE A 19 -7.82 8.26 11.45
N ALA A 20 -8.70 9.16 11.86
CA ALA A 20 -8.38 10.11 12.91
C ALA A 20 -8.06 9.36 14.22
N GLU A 21 -7.04 9.81 14.96
CA GLU A 21 -6.50 9.10 16.13
C GLU A 21 -7.61 8.65 17.11
N ASP A 22 -8.44 9.57 17.56
CA ASP A 22 -9.55 9.30 18.48
C ASP A 22 -10.57 8.29 17.92
N ALA A 23 -10.88 8.40 16.63
CA ALA A 23 -11.83 7.52 15.95
C ALA A 23 -11.23 6.11 15.80
N TRP A 24 -9.95 6.02 15.44
CA TRP A 24 -9.21 4.77 15.30
C TRP A 24 -9.07 4.02 16.61
N GLU A 25 -8.69 4.70 17.70
CA GLU A 25 -8.53 4.09 19.03
C GLU A 25 -9.81 3.44 19.54
N THR A 26 -10.96 4.04 19.23
CA THR A 26 -12.27 3.55 19.70
C THR A 26 -12.97 2.60 18.72
N ALA A 27 -12.47 2.46 17.50
CA ALA A 27 -13.06 1.62 16.47
C ALA A 27 -12.93 0.12 16.80
N SER A 28 -13.97 -0.65 16.48
CA SER A 28 -13.93 -2.11 16.55
C SER A 28 -12.99 -2.70 15.50
N LEU A 29 -12.53 -3.93 15.72
CA LEU A 29 -11.71 -4.65 14.74
C LEU A 29 -12.39 -4.76 13.37
N ASP A 30 -13.69 -5.01 13.34
CA ASP A 30 -14.48 -5.08 12.11
C ASP A 30 -14.49 -3.73 11.38
N SER A 31 -14.68 -2.63 12.11
CA SER A 31 -14.62 -1.27 11.55
C SER A 31 -13.23 -0.95 11.00
N LYS A 32 -12.17 -1.29 11.73
CA LYS A 32 -10.79 -1.11 11.28
C LYS A 32 -10.48 -1.96 10.04
N THR A 33 -11.01 -3.19 9.98
CA THR A 33 -10.88 -4.06 8.80
C THR A 33 -11.52 -3.42 7.56
N GLU A 34 -12.72 -2.86 7.70
CA GLU A 34 -13.38 -2.19 6.58
C GLU A 34 -12.65 -0.90 6.16
N LEU A 35 -12.14 -0.12 7.11
CA LEU A 35 -11.31 1.05 6.82
C LEU A 35 -10.03 0.66 6.08
N ALA A 36 -9.36 -0.41 6.50
CA ALA A 36 -8.17 -0.92 5.84
C ALA A 36 -8.44 -1.35 4.39
N LYS A 37 -9.56 -2.03 4.13
CA LYS A 37 -9.97 -2.39 2.77
C LYS A 37 -10.28 -1.16 1.91
N GLN A 38 -10.92 -0.15 2.48
CA GLN A 38 -11.23 1.09 1.76
C GLN A 38 -9.96 1.87 1.43
N LEU A 39 -9.01 1.96 2.36
CA LEU A 39 -7.72 2.58 2.09
C LEU A 39 -6.94 1.83 1.01
N ALA A 40 -6.87 0.50 1.08
CA ALA A 40 -6.21 -0.29 0.05
C ALA A 40 -6.84 -0.08 -1.34
N ALA A 41 -8.16 -0.06 -1.44
CA ALA A 41 -8.85 0.22 -2.69
C ALA A 41 -8.53 1.63 -3.22
N TYR A 42 -8.46 2.62 -2.33
CA TYR A 42 -8.05 3.98 -2.65
C TYR A 42 -6.62 4.03 -3.19
N GLU A 43 -5.66 3.41 -2.48
CA GLU A 43 -4.26 3.37 -2.89
C GLU A 43 -4.08 2.70 -4.26
N LEU A 44 -4.71 1.56 -4.48
CA LEU A 44 -4.65 0.86 -5.76
C LEU A 44 -5.21 1.69 -6.92
N ALA A 45 -6.30 2.41 -6.68
CA ALA A 45 -6.87 3.33 -7.67
C ALA A 45 -5.93 4.50 -7.98
N MET A 46 -5.30 5.09 -6.95
CA MET A 46 -4.31 6.17 -7.12
C MET A 46 -3.07 5.71 -7.88
N LEU A 47 -2.64 4.47 -7.64
CA LEU A 47 -1.52 3.84 -8.33
C LEU A 47 -1.85 3.34 -9.75
N GLY A 48 -3.12 3.47 -10.18
CA GLY A 48 -3.56 3.06 -11.51
C GLY A 48 -3.66 1.54 -11.69
N VAL A 49 -3.77 0.79 -10.60
CA VAL A 49 -3.96 -0.66 -10.64
C VAL A 49 -5.45 -0.95 -10.87
N PRO A 50 -5.82 -1.80 -11.86
CA PRO A 50 -7.20 -2.19 -12.07
C PRO A 50 -7.77 -2.99 -10.89
N ASP A 51 -9.09 -3.00 -10.76
CA ASP A 51 -9.80 -3.83 -9.78
C ASP A 51 -9.41 -5.31 -9.89
N GLY A 52 -9.48 -6.02 -8.77
CA GLY A 52 -9.20 -7.46 -8.71
C GLY A 52 -8.20 -7.89 -7.65
N THR A 53 -7.66 -6.95 -6.87
CA THR A 53 -6.85 -7.26 -5.69
C THR A 53 -7.75 -7.39 -4.48
N GLU A 54 -7.71 -8.53 -3.80
CA GLU A 54 -8.44 -8.79 -2.57
C GLU A 54 -7.60 -8.40 -1.35
N VAL A 55 -8.24 -7.87 -0.32
CA VAL A 55 -7.59 -7.55 0.97
C VAL A 55 -8.14 -8.44 2.04
N THR A 56 -7.28 -9.19 2.71
CA THR A 56 -7.62 -10.08 3.83
C THR A 56 -6.83 -9.72 5.08
N VAL A 57 -7.41 -10.02 6.24
CA VAL A 57 -6.76 -9.83 7.55
C VAL A 57 -6.62 -11.19 8.21
N GLN A 58 -5.40 -11.55 8.58
CA GLN A 58 -5.07 -12.85 9.17
C GLN A 58 -4.06 -12.68 10.31
N PRO A 59 -3.98 -13.58 11.27
CA PRO A 59 -2.84 -13.67 12.17
C PRO A 59 -1.58 -13.99 11.34
N LEU A 60 -0.54 -13.18 11.49
CA LEU A 60 0.77 -13.43 10.90
C LEU A 60 1.80 -13.54 12.04
N ASP A 61 3.00 -14.00 11.71
CA ASP A 61 4.13 -14.03 12.65
C ASP A 61 4.45 -12.61 13.14
N GLU A 62 4.98 -12.49 14.36
CA GLU A 62 5.12 -11.22 15.10
C GLU A 62 5.84 -10.13 14.32
N ASP A 63 6.78 -10.50 13.45
CA ASP A 63 7.59 -9.55 12.68
C ASP A 63 7.01 -9.20 11.31
N ARG A 64 5.84 -9.75 10.95
CA ARG A 64 5.23 -9.58 9.64
C ARG A 64 3.94 -8.79 9.73
N LEU A 65 3.97 -7.54 9.25
CA LEU A 65 2.83 -6.64 9.29
C LEU A 65 1.85 -6.86 8.13
N GLY A 66 2.35 -7.30 6.98
CA GLY A 66 1.57 -7.61 5.79
C GLY A 66 2.42 -8.23 4.70
N TYR A 67 1.79 -8.61 3.60
CA TYR A 67 2.46 -8.99 2.35
C TYR A 67 1.48 -8.99 1.18
N TYR A 68 2.00 -8.79 -0.03
CA TYR A 68 1.28 -9.04 -1.27
C TYR A 68 1.62 -10.40 -1.84
N ASN A 69 0.61 -11.17 -2.18
CA ASN A 69 0.74 -12.45 -2.89
C ASN A 69 0.31 -12.25 -4.35
N ALA A 70 1.28 -12.18 -5.26
CA ALA A 70 1.03 -11.96 -6.68
C ALA A 70 0.28 -13.13 -7.34
N ALA A 71 0.50 -14.37 -6.90
CA ALA A 71 -0.16 -15.55 -7.47
C ALA A 71 -1.67 -15.57 -7.18
N SER A 72 -2.08 -15.15 -5.99
CA SER A 72 -3.50 -15.05 -5.60
C SER A 72 -4.09 -13.65 -5.77
N ARG A 73 -3.28 -12.66 -6.08
CA ARG A 73 -3.64 -11.23 -6.14
C ARG A 73 -4.27 -10.74 -4.84
N GLN A 74 -3.65 -11.07 -3.73
CA GLN A 74 -4.14 -10.72 -2.40
C GLN A 74 -3.12 -9.88 -1.63
N ILE A 75 -3.58 -8.80 -1.02
CA ILE A 75 -2.91 -8.14 0.10
C ILE A 75 -3.37 -8.84 1.37
N VAL A 76 -2.44 -9.37 2.12
CA VAL A 76 -2.70 -9.97 3.43
C VAL A 76 -2.13 -9.05 4.49
N LEU A 77 -2.97 -8.53 5.38
CA LEU A 77 -2.56 -7.70 6.51
C LEU A 77 -2.51 -8.56 7.77
N SER A 78 -1.51 -8.33 8.59
CA SER A 78 -1.48 -8.92 9.93
C SER A 78 -2.61 -8.33 10.77
N ARG A 79 -3.28 -9.19 11.51
CA ARG A 79 -4.28 -8.75 12.48
C ARG A 79 -3.70 -7.76 13.50
N SER A 80 -2.42 -7.90 13.84
CA SER A 80 -1.73 -7.03 14.79
C SER A 80 -1.73 -5.56 14.39
N VAL A 81 -1.69 -5.23 13.09
CA VAL A 81 -1.73 -3.81 12.63
C VAL A 81 -3.10 -3.15 12.83
N LEU A 82 -4.15 -3.93 13.12
CA LEU A 82 -5.50 -3.44 13.38
C LEU A 82 -5.90 -3.57 14.85
N GLU A 83 -5.07 -4.19 15.68
CA GLU A 83 -5.38 -4.41 17.08
C GLU A 83 -5.25 -3.13 17.92
N SER A 84 -5.80 -3.20 19.12
CA SER A 84 -5.74 -2.10 20.07
C SER A 84 -4.30 -1.75 20.44
N GLY A 85 -3.96 -0.49 20.35
CA GLY A 85 -2.62 0.04 20.65
C GLY A 85 -1.71 0.22 19.43
N THR A 86 -2.10 -0.27 18.25
CA THR A 86 -1.39 0.05 17.02
C THR A 86 -1.86 1.40 16.49
N ALA A 87 -0.92 2.30 16.24
CA ALA A 87 -1.21 3.61 15.69
C ALA A 87 -1.78 3.49 14.26
N GLN A 88 -2.74 4.36 13.92
CA GLN A 88 -3.31 4.41 12.58
C GLN A 88 -2.26 4.64 11.49
N GLU A 89 -1.20 5.38 11.81
CA GLU A 89 -0.09 5.64 10.88
C GLU A 89 0.62 4.36 10.44
N GLU A 90 0.88 3.43 11.37
CA GLU A 90 1.50 2.14 11.07
C GLU A 90 0.61 1.29 10.14
N THR A 91 -0.70 1.35 10.35
CA THR A 91 -1.68 0.68 9.48
C THR A 91 -1.70 1.30 8.09
N MET A 92 -1.70 2.64 8.00
CA MET A 92 -1.67 3.35 6.71
C MET A 92 -0.39 3.07 5.95
N ASP A 93 0.76 3.11 6.62
CA ASP A 93 2.06 2.81 6.04
C ASP A 93 2.12 1.38 5.49
N THR A 94 1.68 0.40 6.28
CA THR A 94 1.64 -1.01 5.85
C THR A 94 0.76 -1.19 4.61
N ILE A 95 -0.44 -0.59 4.58
CA ILE A 95 -1.36 -0.70 3.45
C ILE A 95 -0.78 -0.05 2.20
N ALA A 96 -0.21 1.15 2.31
CA ALA A 96 0.41 1.85 1.19
C ALA A 96 1.61 1.07 0.64
N HIS A 97 2.43 0.50 1.52
CA HIS A 97 3.56 -0.36 1.16
C HIS A 97 3.11 -1.58 0.33
N GLU A 98 2.12 -2.32 0.81
CA GLU A 98 1.61 -3.51 0.11
C GLU A 98 0.90 -3.14 -1.20
N ALA A 99 0.15 -2.03 -1.24
CA ALA A 99 -0.46 -1.53 -2.46
C ALA A 99 0.60 -1.17 -3.52
N PHE A 100 1.74 -0.64 -3.10
CA PHE A 100 2.83 -0.36 -4.02
C PHE A 100 3.45 -1.64 -4.60
N HIS A 101 3.57 -2.71 -3.83
CA HIS A 101 3.98 -4.03 -4.36
C HIS A 101 3.00 -4.56 -5.41
N VAL A 102 1.69 -4.34 -5.23
CA VAL A 102 0.71 -4.68 -6.28
C VAL A 102 1.00 -3.88 -7.56
N GLN A 103 1.27 -2.58 -7.45
CA GLN A 103 1.62 -1.75 -8.61
C GLN A 103 2.90 -2.23 -9.27
N GLN A 104 3.94 -2.54 -8.51
CA GLN A 104 5.20 -3.05 -9.06
C GLN A 104 4.98 -4.32 -9.89
N ALA A 105 4.23 -5.28 -9.35
CA ALA A 105 3.89 -6.50 -10.06
C ALA A 105 3.05 -6.20 -11.32
N TYR A 106 2.03 -5.35 -11.20
CA TYR A 106 1.17 -4.97 -12.32
C TYR A 106 1.97 -4.30 -13.44
N VAL A 107 2.88 -3.39 -13.11
CA VAL A 107 3.74 -2.72 -14.09
C VAL A 107 4.65 -3.71 -14.81
N VAL A 108 5.32 -4.57 -14.06
CA VAL A 108 6.24 -5.58 -14.62
C VAL A 108 5.51 -6.55 -15.55
N GLU A 109 4.28 -6.93 -15.22
CA GLU A 109 3.46 -7.83 -16.03
C GLU A 109 2.91 -7.17 -17.31
N ASN A 110 2.64 -5.87 -17.29
CA ASN A 110 1.88 -5.19 -18.36
C ASN A 110 2.71 -4.19 -19.16
N ILE A 111 3.96 -3.92 -18.82
CA ILE A 111 4.82 -3.03 -19.59
C ILE A 111 5.20 -3.66 -20.93
N ASP A 112 5.15 -2.87 -22.00
CA ASP A 112 5.69 -3.30 -23.30
C ASP A 112 7.22 -3.18 -23.28
N TRP A 113 7.90 -4.30 -23.09
CA TRP A 113 9.36 -4.38 -23.02
C TRP A 113 10.06 -4.08 -24.34
N ASP A 114 9.34 -4.09 -25.45
CA ASP A 114 9.87 -3.79 -26.80
C ASP A 114 9.78 -2.29 -27.12
N ASP A 115 8.89 -1.54 -26.44
CA ASP A 115 8.73 -0.08 -26.61
C ASP A 115 9.59 0.72 -25.58
N ALA A 116 10.88 0.48 -25.57
CA ALA A 116 11.82 1.09 -24.62
C ALA A 116 12.07 2.60 -24.86
N ALA A 117 11.65 3.15 -25.99
CA ALA A 117 12.08 4.49 -26.43
C ALA A 117 11.23 5.62 -25.82
N THR A 118 9.99 5.35 -25.41
CA THR A 118 9.02 6.38 -25.07
C THR A 118 8.95 6.77 -23.60
N GLN A 119 9.51 5.96 -22.68
CA GLN A 119 9.42 6.18 -21.22
C GLN A 119 10.70 5.72 -20.48
N ALA A 120 11.86 6.22 -20.86
CA ALA A 120 13.17 5.71 -20.38
C ALA A 120 13.29 5.62 -18.84
N ALA A 121 12.91 6.65 -18.08
CA ALA A 121 13.06 6.65 -16.62
C ALA A 121 12.14 5.63 -15.93
N TYR A 122 10.87 5.57 -16.34
CA TYR A 122 9.90 4.60 -15.83
C TYR A 122 10.27 3.16 -16.21
N TYR A 123 10.78 2.97 -17.42
CA TYR A 123 11.24 1.68 -17.91
C TYR A 123 12.47 1.18 -17.14
N ASP A 124 13.39 2.06 -16.79
CA ASP A 124 14.56 1.68 -15.97
C ASP A 124 14.15 1.28 -14.54
N GLN A 125 13.17 1.94 -13.96
CA GLN A 125 12.62 1.54 -12.66
C GLN A 125 11.94 0.17 -12.74
N ALA A 126 11.07 -0.05 -13.72
CA ALA A 126 10.40 -1.32 -13.94
C ALA A 126 11.39 -2.47 -14.21
N ARG A 127 12.50 -2.21 -14.93
CA ARG A 127 13.58 -3.18 -15.11
C ARG A 127 14.29 -3.54 -13.82
N ARG A 128 14.50 -2.59 -12.92
CA ARG A 128 15.09 -2.87 -11.60
C ARG A 128 14.19 -3.79 -10.78
N TRP A 129 12.88 -3.54 -10.78
CA TRP A 129 11.91 -4.40 -10.12
C TRP A 129 11.88 -5.80 -10.73
N LEU A 130 11.81 -5.91 -12.06
CA LEU A 130 11.84 -7.19 -12.76
C LEU A 130 13.09 -8.00 -12.44
N ARG A 131 14.26 -7.37 -12.44
CA ARG A 131 15.53 -8.04 -12.11
C ARG A 131 15.57 -8.51 -10.67
N ASN A 132 15.02 -7.72 -9.75
CA ASN A 132 14.96 -8.10 -8.34
C ASN A 132 14.05 -9.31 -8.15
N ASP A 133 12.88 -9.32 -8.77
CA ASP A 133 11.94 -10.44 -8.70
C ASP A 133 12.51 -11.72 -9.34
N GLN A 134 13.09 -11.63 -10.52
CA GLN A 134 13.58 -12.81 -11.26
C GLN A 134 14.90 -13.39 -10.76
N ASN A 135 15.80 -12.57 -10.22
CA ASN A 135 17.20 -12.96 -10.01
C ASN A 135 17.74 -12.72 -8.61
N GLY A 136 16.92 -12.35 -7.66
CA GLY A 136 17.50 -12.01 -6.38
C GLY A 136 16.58 -11.42 -5.33
N TYR A 137 15.30 -11.71 -5.39
CA TYR A 137 14.46 -11.36 -4.24
C TYR A 137 14.91 -12.19 -3.03
N VAL A 138 15.29 -11.48 -1.99
CA VAL A 138 15.72 -12.07 -0.72
C VAL A 138 14.64 -11.82 0.30
N SER A 139 14.15 -12.86 0.97
CA SER A 139 13.18 -12.70 2.04
C SER A 139 13.83 -12.17 3.32
N CYS A 140 13.07 -11.54 4.19
CA CYS A 140 13.58 -11.06 5.47
C CYS A 140 14.12 -12.20 6.37
N GLU A 141 13.60 -13.41 6.18
CA GLU A 141 14.04 -14.61 6.91
C GLU A 141 15.42 -15.11 6.44
N GLU A 142 15.78 -14.87 5.17
CA GLU A 142 17.07 -15.26 4.61
C GLU A 142 18.17 -14.28 4.99
N ASP A 143 17.96 -12.98 4.75
CA ASP A 143 18.90 -11.91 5.09
C ASP A 143 18.16 -10.57 5.20
N ILE A 144 17.98 -10.10 6.40
CA ILE A 144 17.25 -8.87 6.69
C ILE A 144 17.88 -7.62 6.06
N LEU A 145 19.18 -7.55 5.94
CA LEU A 145 19.85 -6.39 5.33
C LEU A 145 19.66 -6.40 3.81
N SER A 146 19.85 -7.54 3.17
CA SER A 146 19.62 -7.69 1.72
C SER A 146 18.14 -7.46 1.38
N TYR A 147 17.22 -7.98 2.18
CA TYR A 147 15.79 -7.67 2.07
C TYR A 147 15.54 -6.16 2.16
N TYR A 148 16.07 -5.51 3.18
CA TYR A 148 15.83 -4.09 3.43
C TYR A 148 16.32 -3.18 2.31
N PHE A 149 17.44 -3.51 1.65
CA PHE A 149 18.06 -2.67 0.64
C PHE A 149 17.75 -3.08 -0.81
N GLN A 150 16.96 -4.11 -1.04
CA GLN A 150 16.59 -4.48 -2.41
C GLN A 150 15.63 -3.47 -3.04
N PRO A 151 15.71 -3.23 -4.36
CA PRO A 151 15.01 -2.13 -5.03
C PRO A 151 13.50 -2.10 -4.82
N VAL A 152 12.83 -3.24 -4.86
CA VAL A 152 11.38 -3.31 -4.69
C VAL A 152 10.95 -2.83 -3.29
N GLU A 153 11.70 -3.18 -2.26
CA GLU A 153 11.43 -2.80 -0.88
C GLU A 153 11.79 -1.34 -0.58
N VAL A 154 12.89 -0.86 -1.15
CA VAL A 154 13.30 0.56 -1.01
C VAL A 154 12.23 1.48 -1.60
N ASP A 155 11.78 1.18 -2.82
CA ASP A 155 10.79 2.01 -3.50
C ASP A 155 9.41 1.92 -2.80
N ALA A 156 9.00 0.74 -2.30
CA ALA A 156 7.75 0.58 -1.57
C ALA A 156 7.74 1.34 -0.24
N ARG A 157 8.84 1.30 0.52
CA ARG A 157 8.95 2.09 1.77
C ARG A 157 8.98 3.59 1.51
N ALA A 158 9.66 4.03 0.47
CA ALA A 158 9.67 5.45 0.10
C ALA A 158 8.26 5.95 -0.23
N TYR A 159 7.53 5.20 -1.04
CA TYR A 159 6.14 5.51 -1.36
C TYR A 159 5.26 5.53 -0.10
N ALA A 160 5.33 4.50 0.73
CA ALA A 160 4.51 4.39 1.94
C ALA A 160 4.72 5.56 2.90
N ALA A 161 5.97 5.97 3.11
CA ALA A 161 6.31 7.09 3.98
C ALA A 161 5.72 8.42 3.46
N GLU A 162 5.89 8.73 2.17
CA GLU A 162 5.33 9.94 1.56
C GLU A 162 3.80 9.93 1.58
N GLU A 163 3.19 8.79 1.29
CA GLU A 163 1.74 8.65 1.25
C GLU A 163 1.11 8.75 2.64
N THR A 164 1.72 8.14 3.66
CA THR A 164 1.26 8.24 5.06
C THR A 164 1.28 9.69 5.53
N GLU A 165 2.34 10.45 5.24
CA GLU A 165 2.42 11.88 5.55
C GLU A 165 1.31 12.67 4.83
N ARG A 166 1.06 12.37 3.55
CA ARG A 166 -0.01 13.00 2.75
C ARG A 166 -1.39 12.71 3.33
N LEU A 167 -1.68 11.46 3.67
CA LEU A 167 -2.96 11.04 4.26
C LEU A 167 -3.19 11.71 5.62
N GLN A 168 -2.16 11.75 6.48
CA GLN A 168 -2.25 12.42 7.76
C GLN A 168 -2.58 13.92 7.59
N GLY A 169 -1.94 14.58 6.64
CA GLY A 169 -2.26 15.98 6.32
C GLY A 169 -3.70 16.21 5.85
N LEU A 170 -4.28 15.22 5.14
CA LEU A 170 -5.69 15.27 4.73
C LEU A 170 -6.63 15.04 5.92
N ILE A 171 -6.34 14.10 6.80
CA ILE A 171 -7.10 13.84 8.03
C ILE A 171 -7.15 15.11 8.89
N ASP A 172 -6.00 15.73 9.14
CA ASP A 172 -5.88 16.96 9.92
C ASP A 172 -6.67 18.13 9.31
N LYS A 173 -6.74 18.19 7.99
CA LYS A 173 -7.50 19.20 7.26
C LYS A 173 -9.01 18.98 7.37
N GLU A 174 -9.47 17.73 7.33
CA GLU A 174 -10.89 17.41 7.49
C GLU A 174 -11.36 17.69 8.93
N LEU A 175 -10.59 17.28 9.95
CA LEU A 175 -10.91 17.57 11.35
C LEU A 175 -11.01 19.07 11.65
N ARG A 176 -10.21 19.90 10.98
CA ARG A 176 -10.30 21.37 11.13
C ARG A 176 -11.53 22.01 10.49
N LYS A 177 -12.22 21.33 9.59
CA LYS A 177 -13.47 21.84 8.99
C LYS A 177 -14.69 21.59 9.87
N GLU A 178 -14.60 20.65 10.80
CA GLU A 178 -15.69 20.28 11.72
C GLU A 178 -15.68 21.09 13.02
N THR A 179 -14.62 21.88 13.25
CA THR A 179 -14.48 22.83 14.39
C THR A 179 -14.76 24.27 13.96
#